data_2d2bd55058793ff591e58fec95280b5d
#
_entry.id   2d2bd55058793ff591e58fec95280b5d
#
_cell.length_a   1.000
_cell.length_b   1.000
_cell.length_c   1.000
_cell.angle_alpha   90.00
_cell.angle_beta   90.00
_cell.angle_gamma   90.00
#
_symmetry.space_group_name_H-M   'P 1'
#
loop_
_entity.id
_entity.type
_entity.pdbx_description
1 polymer ?
#
loop_
_entity_poly.entity_id
_entity_poly.type
_entity_poly.pdbx_seq_one_letter_code
_entity_poly.pdbx_strand_id
1 'polypeptide(L)'
;GPEISDQGGSNAFNTDISEINISGTSSRSFRVGVLLPLTGKASKHGQGLRNATMVALEDVRNPNLVLQYYDTQSTPSGARIAAENAIRQNSDLIIGPLMSTEVQAISNETIYQGVPVIAFSTAQEVLQPTVYTLGLLIEEQVNRIMTYAAQKGRKRFALLLPDNSTGSAVAKAAVKSAQKNGVEVTVIGFYAPSTSDFSGIIKEMTDYQTRHARLSSLRNMLQRKADNGDGTSKKALERLSSKE
;
A
#
# COMPACT_ATOMS: atom_id res chain seq x y z
N GLY A 1 34.36 30.92 -28.01
CA GLY A 1 33.05 30.31 -27.86
C GLY A 1 32.44 30.66 -26.52
N PRO A 2 31.14 30.96 -26.42
CA PRO A 2 30.55 31.40 -25.15
C PRO A 2 30.24 30.21 -24.26
N GLU A 3 30.53 30.35 -22.99
CA GLU A 3 30.16 29.47 -21.89
C GLU A 3 28.63 29.40 -21.70
N ILE A 4 28.10 28.18 -21.66
CA ILE A 4 26.70 27.92 -21.31
C ILE A 4 26.68 27.73 -19.80
N SER A 5 26.16 28.71 -19.05
CA SER A 5 25.86 28.57 -17.63
C SER A 5 24.62 27.69 -17.43
N ASP A 6 24.83 26.58 -16.79
CA ASP A 6 23.76 25.65 -16.33
C ASP A 6 23.02 26.31 -15.12
N GLN A 7 21.82 26.84 -15.40
CA GLN A 7 20.89 27.32 -14.36
C GLN A 7 19.93 26.18 -14.05
N GLY A 8 20.35 25.26 -13.21
CA GLY A 8 19.49 24.25 -12.62
C GLY A 8 18.41 24.85 -11.72
N GLY A 9 17.25 25.14 -12.29
CA GLY A 9 16.07 25.56 -11.55
C GLY A 9 15.44 24.42 -10.78
N SER A 10 15.78 24.22 -9.53
CA SER A 10 15.01 23.42 -8.58
C SER A 10 13.78 24.24 -8.15
N ASN A 11 12.68 24.13 -8.87
CA ASN A 11 11.37 24.57 -8.39
C ASN A 11 10.89 23.59 -7.30
N ALA A 12 11.39 23.76 -6.09
CA ALA A 12 10.73 23.30 -4.90
C ALA A 12 9.40 24.06 -4.79
N PHE A 13 8.27 23.37 -4.89
CA PHE A 13 6.97 23.86 -4.47
C PHE A 13 7.00 24.08 -2.94
N ASN A 14 7.63 25.18 -2.52
CA ASN A 14 7.51 25.70 -1.18
C ASN A 14 6.33 26.68 -1.21
N THR A 15 5.11 26.15 -1.35
CA THR A 15 3.91 26.95 -1.14
C THR A 15 3.79 27.09 0.37
N ASP A 16 4.25 28.21 0.87
CA ASP A 16 4.03 28.61 2.26
C ASP A 16 2.53 28.79 2.47
N ILE A 17 1.89 27.76 3.05
CA ILE A 17 0.46 27.78 3.37
C ILE A 17 0.10 28.78 4.48
N SER A 18 1.09 29.47 5.06
CA SER A 18 0.87 30.54 6.04
C SER A 18 0.30 31.85 5.41
N GLU A 19 0.38 32.00 4.07
CA GLU A 19 -0.13 33.18 3.34
C GLU A 19 -1.44 32.96 2.58
N ILE A 20 -2.21 31.89 2.84
CA ILE A 20 -3.60 31.87 2.43
C ILE A 20 -4.36 32.85 3.33
N ASN A 21 -4.29 34.10 2.94
CA ASN A 21 -5.02 35.19 3.59
C ASN A 21 -6.53 35.01 3.32
N ILE A 22 -7.21 34.27 4.22
CA ILE A 22 -8.68 34.11 4.22
C ILE A 22 -9.34 35.40 4.76
N SER A 23 -8.77 36.54 4.44
CA SER A 23 -9.33 37.86 4.76
C SER A 23 -10.25 38.37 3.64
N GLY A 24 -11.04 37.48 3.05
CA GLY A 24 -12.17 37.82 2.18
C GLY A 24 -13.46 37.64 2.98
N THR A 25 -14.05 38.70 3.39
CA THR A 25 -15.35 38.82 4.05
C THR A 25 -16.47 38.14 3.26
N SER A 26 -16.54 36.82 3.35
CA SER A 26 -17.75 36.07 3.08
C SER A 26 -17.95 35.12 4.24
N SER A 27 -19.00 35.33 4.99
CA SER A 27 -19.42 34.50 6.15
C SER A 27 -19.92 33.10 5.74
N ARG A 28 -19.47 32.61 4.57
CA ARG A 28 -19.82 31.27 4.08
C ARG A 28 -18.94 30.24 4.73
N SER A 29 -19.55 29.27 5.42
CA SER A 29 -18.88 28.12 5.95
C SER A 29 -18.26 27.27 4.83
N PHE A 30 -17.04 26.81 5.04
CA PHE A 30 -16.38 25.81 4.18
C PHE A 30 -16.97 24.43 4.47
N ARG A 31 -17.61 23.83 3.49
CA ARG A 31 -18.34 22.56 3.64
C ARG A 31 -17.53 21.41 3.10
N VAL A 32 -17.29 20.42 3.95
CA VAL A 32 -16.61 19.18 3.59
C VAL A 32 -17.61 18.04 3.59
N GLY A 33 -17.83 17.45 2.44
CA GLY A 33 -18.58 16.19 2.31
C GLY A 33 -17.70 15.00 2.69
N VAL A 34 -18.06 14.28 3.74
CA VAL A 34 -17.30 13.12 4.22
C VAL A 34 -18.03 11.84 3.78
N LEU A 35 -17.50 11.17 2.76
CA LEU A 35 -18.06 9.96 2.18
C LEU A 35 -17.44 8.73 2.82
N LEU A 36 -18.21 8.02 3.64
CA LEU A 36 -17.72 6.86 4.39
C LEU A 36 -18.71 5.69 4.28
N PRO A 37 -18.21 4.44 4.34
CA PRO A 37 -19.07 3.26 4.41
C PRO A 37 -19.63 3.12 5.83
N LEU A 38 -20.66 3.92 6.17
CA LEU A 38 -21.26 3.90 7.51
C LEU A 38 -22.12 2.67 7.74
N THR A 39 -22.60 2.06 6.64
CA THR A 39 -23.28 0.76 6.60
C THR A 39 -22.57 -0.22 5.65
N GLY A 40 -23.04 -1.49 5.62
CA GLY A 40 -22.46 -2.52 4.76
C GLY A 40 -21.18 -3.17 5.32
N LYS A 41 -20.43 -3.83 4.44
CA LYS A 41 -19.30 -4.72 4.82
C LYS A 41 -18.15 -3.99 5.52
N ALA A 42 -17.92 -2.73 5.19
CA ALA A 42 -16.83 -1.92 5.73
C ALA A 42 -17.28 -0.95 6.84
N SER A 43 -18.50 -1.09 7.37
CA SER A 43 -19.11 -0.15 8.33
C SER A 43 -18.24 0.08 9.58
N LYS A 44 -17.56 -0.96 10.09
CA LYS A 44 -16.65 -0.82 11.22
C LYS A 44 -15.52 0.18 10.94
N HIS A 45 -14.94 0.14 9.74
CA HIS A 45 -13.88 1.08 9.33
C HIS A 45 -14.46 2.48 9.11
N GLY A 46 -15.64 2.56 8.46
CA GLY A 46 -16.34 3.83 8.23
C GLY A 46 -16.68 4.55 9.53
N GLN A 47 -17.17 3.86 10.54
CA GLN A 47 -17.45 4.42 11.86
C GLN A 47 -16.15 4.91 12.56
N GLY A 48 -15.06 4.14 12.46
CA GLY A 48 -13.75 4.55 12.99
C GLY A 48 -13.24 5.84 12.34
N LEU A 49 -13.32 5.94 11.02
CA LEU A 49 -12.95 7.16 10.28
C LEU A 49 -13.85 8.34 10.62
N ARG A 50 -15.17 8.11 10.76
CA ARG A 50 -16.09 9.16 11.21
C ARG A 50 -15.68 9.72 12.58
N ASN A 51 -15.40 8.86 13.54
CA ASN A 51 -14.96 9.29 14.87
C ASN A 51 -13.65 10.07 14.80
N ALA A 52 -12.69 9.63 13.97
CA ALA A 52 -11.43 10.34 13.77
C ALA A 52 -11.64 11.75 13.17
N THR A 53 -12.54 11.90 12.20
CA THR A 53 -12.84 13.22 11.62
C THR A 53 -13.56 14.13 12.60
N MET A 54 -14.39 13.58 13.50
CA MET A 54 -15.03 14.37 14.57
C MET A 54 -13.99 14.91 15.56
N VAL A 55 -13.05 14.06 15.99
CA VAL A 55 -11.95 14.49 16.87
C VAL A 55 -11.09 15.56 16.21
N ALA A 56 -10.74 15.36 14.92
CA ALA A 56 -9.98 16.35 14.17
C ALA A 56 -10.70 17.70 14.03
N LEU A 57 -12.03 17.68 13.86
CA LEU A 57 -12.83 18.90 13.80
C LEU A 57 -12.79 19.67 15.13
N GLU A 58 -12.87 18.96 16.26
CA GLU A 58 -12.76 19.54 17.59
C GLU A 58 -11.38 20.17 17.82
N ASP A 59 -10.31 19.51 17.35
CA ASP A 59 -8.93 20.01 17.48
C ASP A 59 -8.70 21.28 16.65
N VAL A 60 -9.25 21.33 15.43
CA VAL A 60 -9.12 22.47 14.51
C VAL A 60 -9.82 23.72 15.05
N ARG A 61 -10.92 23.57 15.78
CA ARG A 61 -11.70 24.65 16.40
C ARG A 61 -12.08 25.80 15.46
N ASN A 62 -12.30 25.49 14.19
CA ASN A 62 -12.70 26.51 13.21
C ASN A 62 -14.24 26.49 13.03
N PRO A 63 -14.97 27.53 13.48
CA PRO A 63 -16.42 27.57 13.39
C PRO A 63 -16.94 27.64 11.96
N ASN A 64 -16.10 28.00 11.00
CA ASN A 64 -16.45 28.08 9.59
C ASN A 64 -16.24 26.74 8.85
N LEU A 65 -15.72 25.72 9.50
CA LEU A 65 -15.53 24.38 8.93
C LEU A 65 -16.71 23.48 9.31
N VAL A 66 -17.43 22.97 8.32
CA VAL A 66 -18.60 22.10 8.52
C VAL A 66 -18.38 20.77 7.84
N LEU A 67 -18.45 19.67 8.60
CA LEU A 67 -18.43 18.31 8.07
C LEU A 67 -19.86 17.79 7.88
N GLN A 68 -20.15 17.27 6.69
CA GLN A 68 -21.39 16.58 6.37
C GLN A 68 -21.11 15.15 5.96
N TYR A 69 -21.75 14.18 6.64
CA TYR A 69 -21.48 12.76 6.44
C TYR A 69 -22.47 12.14 5.48
N TYR A 70 -21.96 11.36 4.52
CA TYR A 70 -22.72 10.63 3.51
C TYR A 70 -22.31 9.16 3.52
N ASP A 71 -23.30 8.27 3.63
CA ASP A 71 -23.07 6.84 3.65
C ASP A 71 -22.86 6.28 2.24
N THR A 72 -21.72 5.67 1.99
CA THR A 72 -21.43 4.96 0.72
C THR A 72 -21.98 3.54 0.68
N GLN A 73 -22.53 3.05 1.79
CA GLN A 73 -23.08 1.70 1.93
C GLN A 73 -22.08 0.58 1.55
N SER A 74 -20.79 0.87 1.57
CA SER A 74 -19.72 -0.03 1.10
C SER A 74 -19.89 -0.49 -0.36
N THR A 75 -20.50 0.34 -1.21
CA THR A 75 -20.79 0.01 -2.62
C THR A 75 -20.47 1.17 -3.57
N PRO A 76 -20.04 0.87 -4.82
CA PRO A 76 -19.83 1.91 -5.84
C PRO A 76 -21.08 2.74 -6.12
N SER A 77 -22.26 2.13 -6.17
CA SER A 77 -23.54 2.83 -6.39
C SER A 77 -23.91 3.73 -5.23
N GLY A 78 -23.72 3.27 -3.99
CA GLY A 78 -23.94 4.09 -2.79
C GLY A 78 -22.99 5.28 -2.73
N ALA A 79 -21.70 5.07 -3.08
CA ALA A 79 -20.72 6.13 -3.16
C ALA A 79 -21.11 7.22 -4.18
N ARG A 80 -21.62 6.83 -5.37
CA ARG A 80 -22.10 7.78 -6.38
C ARG A 80 -23.25 8.62 -5.86
N ILE A 81 -24.26 8.00 -5.25
CA ILE A 81 -25.39 8.71 -4.65
C ILE A 81 -24.92 9.66 -3.54
N ALA A 82 -23.96 9.21 -2.71
CA ALA A 82 -23.38 10.03 -1.65
C ALA A 82 -22.63 11.25 -2.22
N ALA A 83 -21.86 11.08 -3.29
CA ALA A 83 -21.16 12.18 -3.96
C ALA A 83 -22.13 13.19 -4.59
N GLU A 84 -23.16 12.72 -5.31
CA GLU A 84 -24.20 13.57 -5.89
C GLU A 84 -24.92 14.40 -4.80
N ASN A 85 -25.17 13.81 -3.64
CA ASN A 85 -25.78 14.52 -2.51
C ASN A 85 -24.83 15.56 -1.92
N ALA A 86 -23.54 15.23 -1.75
CA ALA A 86 -22.54 16.16 -1.26
C ALA A 86 -22.39 17.37 -2.20
N ILE A 87 -22.35 17.14 -3.51
CA ILE A 87 -22.26 18.19 -4.53
C ILE A 87 -23.53 19.08 -4.51
N ARG A 88 -24.71 18.48 -4.48
CA ARG A 88 -25.99 19.24 -4.40
C ARG A 88 -26.10 20.12 -3.15
N GLN A 89 -25.48 19.70 -2.05
CA GLN A 89 -25.43 20.47 -0.82
C GLN A 89 -24.24 21.44 -0.76
N ASN A 90 -23.63 21.71 -1.93
CA ASN A 90 -22.54 22.66 -2.11
C ASN A 90 -21.32 22.34 -1.23
N SER A 91 -20.89 21.07 -1.19
CA SER A 91 -19.60 20.72 -0.61
C SER A 91 -18.46 21.36 -1.42
N ASP A 92 -17.56 22.03 -0.73
CA ASP A 92 -16.38 22.67 -1.32
C ASP A 92 -15.22 21.66 -1.50
N LEU A 93 -15.25 20.57 -0.73
CA LEU A 93 -14.28 19.48 -0.72
C LEU A 93 -15.00 18.18 -0.36
N ILE A 94 -14.55 17.08 -0.92
CA ILE A 94 -14.96 15.72 -0.53
C ILE A 94 -13.77 15.00 0.13
N ILE A 95 -14.00 14.42 1.30
CA ILE A 95 -13.06 13.48 1.97
C ILE A 95 -13.65 12.08 1.91
N GLY A 96 -12.87 11.11 1.48
CA GLY A 96 -13.33 9.78 1.10
C GLY A 96 -13.55 9.66 -0.41
N PRO A 97 -14.13 8.57 -0.88
CA PRO A 97 -14.49 7.38 -0.13
C PRO A 97 -13.30 6.50 0.26
N LEU A 98 -13.59 5.35 0.91
CA LEU A 98 -12.56 4.45 1.42
C LEU A 98 -12.04 3.48 0.36
N MET A 99 -12.92 2.88 -0.42
CA MET A 99 -12.56 1.82 -1.37
C MET A 99 -12.20 2.39 -2.75
N SER A 100 -11.21 1.79 -3.44
CA SER A 100 -10.81 2.23 -4.79
C SER A 100 -11.96 2.16 -5.81
N THR A 101 -12.80 1.13 -5.73
CA THR A 101 -13.99 0.98 -6.59
C THR A 101 -15.03 2.07 -6.36
N GLU A 102 -15.16 2.55 -5.13
CA GLU A 102 -16.02 3.69 -4.78
C GLU A 102 -15.43 5.00 -5.33
N VAL A 103 -14.11 5.20 -5.24
CA VAL A 103 -13.42 6.38 -5.81
C VAL A 103 -13.62 6.43 -7.32
N GLN A 104 -13.45 5.30 -8.02
CA GLN A 104 -13.69 5.22 -9.46
C GLN A 104 -15.13 5.56 -9.83
N ALA A 105 -16.10 5.15 -9.01
CA ALA A 105 -17.51 5.39 -9.26
C ALA A 105 -17.93 6.88 -9.15
N ILE A 106 -17.21 7.69 -8.36
CA ILE A 106 -17.52 9.12 -8.15
C ILE A 106 -16.66 10.05 -9.00
N SER A 107 -15.60 9.55 -9.63
CA SER A 107 -14.58 10.40 -10.27
C SER A 107 -15.16 11.28 -11.38
N ASN A 108 -16.07 10.77 -12.19
CA ASN A 108 -16.67 11.53 -13.28
C ASN A 108 -17.51 12.70 -12.76
N GLU A 109 -18.39 12.45 -11.79
CA GLU A 109 -19.28 13.46 -11.23
C GLU A 109 -18.50 14.59 -10.56
N THR A 110 -17.46 14.25 -9.80
CA THR A 110 -16.64 15.23 -9.09
C THR A 110 -15.76 16.06 -10.02
N ILE A 111 -15.22 15.44 -11.09
CA ILE A 111 -14.44 16.15 -12.10
C ILE A 111 -15.31 17.16 -12.85
N TYR A 112 -16.49 16.76 -13.32
CA TYR A 112 -17.39 17.64 -14.04
C TYR A 112 -17.87 18.82 -13.22
N GLN A 113 -18.02 18.64 -11.92
CA GLN A 113 -18.45 19.71 -11.00
C GLN A 113 -17.27 20.49 -10.39
N GLY A 114 -16.03 20.09 -10.66
CA GLY A 114 -14.83 20.74 -10.15
C GLY A 114 -14.63 20.63 -8.63
N VAL A 115 -15.31 19.67 -7.96
CA VAL A 115 -15.18 19.46 -6.52
C VAL A 115 -13.97 18.55 -6.26
N PRO A 116 -12.92 19.01 -5.55
CA PRO A 116 -11.77 18.19 -5.23
C PRO A 116 -12.12 17.06 -4.26
N VAL A 117 -11.45 15.93 -4.43
CA VAL A 117 -11.62 14.71 -3.62
C VAL A 117 -10.30 14.32 -2.99
N ILE A 118 -10.30 14.06 -1.68
CA ILE A 118 -9.20 13.44 -0.95
C ILE A 118 -9.66 12.05 -0.50
N ALA A 119 -9.34 11.03 -1.31
CA ALA A 119 -9.74 9.65 -1.05
C ALA A 119 -8.81 8.95 -0.05
N PHE A 120 -9.35 8.02 0.74
CA PHE A 120 -8.55 7.16 1.63
C PHE A 120 -7.94 5.94 0.91
N SER A 121 -8.19 5.80 -0.40
CA SER A 121 -7.64 4.72 -1.20
C SER A 121 -6.11 4.78 -1.27
N THR A 122 -5.48 3.60 -1.33
CA THR A 122 -4.04 3.44 -1.59
C THR A 122 -3.75 2.99 -3.02
N ALA A 123 -4.77 2.90 -3.87
CA ALA A 123 -4.66 2.48 -5.26
C ALA A 123 -4.26 3.67 -6.14
N GLN A 124 -3.19 3.53 -6.92
CA GLN A 124 -2.68 4.59 -7.80
C GLN A 124 -3.61 4.84 -8.99
N GLU A 125 -4.36 3.81 -9.40
CA GLU A 125 -5.27 3.85 -10.55
C GLU A 125 -6.46 4.81 -10.37
N VAL A 126 -6.70 5.28 -9.15
CA VAL A 126 -7.79 6.24 -8.88
C VAL A 126 -7.35 7.70 -8.97
N LEU A 127 -6.07 7.98 -9.18
CA LEU A 127 -5.55 9.33 -9.31
C LEU A 127 -6.07 9.97 -10.61
N GLN A 128 -6.71 11.13 -10.48
CA GLN A 128 -7.26 11.93 -11.59
C GLN A 128 -7.09 13.42 -11.27
N PRO A 129 -7.32 14.34 -12.21
CA PRO A 129 -7.01 15.77 -12.04
C PRO A 129 -7.57 16.43 -10.78
N THR A 130 -8.69 15.97 -10.24
CA THR A 130 -9.30 16.51 -9.00
C THR A 130 -9.37 15.49 -7.88
N VAL A 131 -8.76 14.30 -8.06
CA VAL A 131 -8.79 13.21 -7.08
C VAL A 131 -7.39 12.95 -6.54
N TYR A 132 -7.22 13.19 -5.26
CA TYR A 132 -5.98 12.99 -4.51
C TYR A 132 -6.16 11.80 -3.57
N THR A 133 -5.07 11.13 -3.20
CA THR A 133 -5.10 10.03 -2.22
C THR A 133 -4.35 10.42 -0.96
N LEU A 134 -4.90 10.10 0.19
CA LEU A 134 -4.29 10.29 1.50
C LEU A 134 -3.49 9.05 1.96
N GLY A 135 -3.74 7.89 1.36
CA GLY A 135 -3.09 6.64 1.70
C GLY A 135 -1.68 6.53 1.15
N LEU A 136 -0.83 5.76 1.85
CA LEU A 136 0.49 5.39 1.34
C LEU A 136 0.34 4.44 0.16
N LEU A 137 0.80 4.83 -1.02
CA LEU A 137 0.73 4.00 -2.22
C LEU A 137 1.52 2.69 -2.03
N ILE A 138 0.91 1.57 -2.40
CA ILE A 138 1.52 0.24 -2.29
C ILE A 138 2.87 0.20 -3.02
N GLU A 139 2.94 0.80 -4.20
CA GLU A 139 4.16 0.82 -5.01
C GLU A 139 5.31 1.51 -4.27
N GLU A 140 5.05 2.63 -3.63
CA GLU A 140 6.08 3.37 -2.88
C GLU A 140 6.54 2.62 -1.63
N GLN A 141 5.61 2.01 -0.89
CA GLN A 141 5.93 1.19 0.27
C GLN A 141 6.83 0.01 -0.12
N VAL A 142 6.45 -0.72 -1.16
CA VAL A 142 7.22 -1.86 -1.67
C VAL A 142 8.59 -1.42 -2.18
N ASN A 143 8.64 -0.34 -2.96
CA ASN A 143 9.91 0.21 -3.46
C ASN A 143 10.83 0.61 -2.30
N ARG A 144 10.32 1.25 -1.27
CA ARG A 144 11.11 1.64 -0.09
C ARG A 144 11.71 0.42 0.62
N ILE A 145 10.92 -0.62 0.87
CA ILE A 145 11.38 -1.84 1.54
C ILE A 145 12.43 -2.55 0.70
N MET A 146 12.20 -2.73 -0.59
CA MET A 146 13.13 -3.43 -1.48
C MET A 146 14.43 -2.65 -1.68
N THR A 147 14.35 -1.33 -1.84
CA THR A 147 15.54 -0.46 -1.93
C THR A 147 16.38 -0.56 -0.66
N TYR A 148 15.74 -0.48 0.52
CA TYR A 148 16.45 -0.64 1.80
C TYR A 148 17.15 -2.00 1.91
N ALA A 149 16.44 -3.08 1.58
CA ALA A 149 17.02 -4.42 1.64
C ALA A 149 18.17 -4.60 0.63
N ALA A 150 18.04 -4.03 -0.58
CA ALA A 150 19.12 -4.03 -1.58
C ALA A 150 20.37 -3.28 -1.08
N GLN A 151 20.19 -2.12 -0.45
CA GLN A 151 21.29 -1.36 0.19
C GLN A 151 21.96 -2.15 1.33
N LYS A 152 21.22 -3.02 2.02
CA LYS A 152 21.76 -3.97 3.00
C LYS A 152 22.38 -5.24 2.37
N GLY A 153 22.60 -5.25 1.06
CA GLY A 153 23.24 -6.33 0.33
C GLY A 153 22.34 -7.53 0.00
N ARG A 154 21.02 -7.41 0.20
CA ARG A 154 20.10 -8.48 -0.18
C ARG A 154 19.84 -8.44 -1.67
N LYS A 155 20.15 -9.52 -2.38
CA LYS A 155 20.08 -9.61 -3.84
C LYS A 155 18.88 -10.41 -4.36
N ARG A 156 18.31 -11.29 -3.52
CA ARG A 156 17.25 -12.23 -3.90
C ARG A 156 16.08 -12.12 -2.93
N PHE A 157 14.88 -12.05 -3.48
CA PHE A 157 13.64 -11.90 -2.74
C PHE A 157 12.67 -13.03 -3.05
N ALA A 158 12.04 -13.56 -2.01
CA ALA A 158 10.87 -14.42 -2.09
C ALA A 158 9.68 -13.62 -1.55
N LEU A 159 8.55 -13.66 -2.25
CA LEU A 159 7.33 -12.96 -1.87
C LEU A 159 6.25 -13.97 -1.49
N LEU A 160 5.64 -13.81 -0.33
CA LEU A 160 4.48 -14.57 0.10
C LEU A 160 3.32 -13.59 0.27
N LEU A 161 2.32 -13.69 -0.60
CA LEU A 161 1.29 -12.66 -0.80
C LEU A 161 -0.12 -13.26 -0.70
N PRO A 162 -1.12 -12.49 -0.24
CA PRO A 162 -2.50 -12.95 -0.30
C PRO A 162 -2.98 -13.03 -1.76
N ASP A 163 -3.79 -14.04 -2.07
CA ASP A 163 -4.43 -14.20 -3.39
C ASP A 163 -5.65 -13.27 -3.50
N ASN A 164 -5.36 -11.99 -3.77
CA ASN A 164 -6.34 -10.93 -3.98
C ASN A 164 -5.72 -9.75 -4.75
N SER A 165 -6.49 -8.70 -5.00
CA SER A 165 -6.04 -7.50 -5.71
C SER A 165 -4.83 -6.82 -5.05
N THR A 166 -4.77 -6.78 -3.72
CA THR A 166 -3.64 -6.21 -2.98
C THR A 166 -2.37 -7.01 -3.20
N GLY A 167 -2.43 -8.35 -3.08
CA GLY A 167 -1.27 -9.21 -3.35
C GLY A 167 -0.77 -9.07 -4.78
N SER A 168 -1.68 -9.00 -5.76
CA SER A 168 -1.32 -8.77 -7.16
C SER A 168 -0.64 -7.40 -7.37
N ALA A 169 -1.12 -6.34 -6.70
CA ALA A 169 -0.49 -5.01 -6.77
C ALA A 169 0.91 -5.02 -6.15
N VAL A 170 1.08 -5.67 -4.99
CA VAL A 170 2.39 -5.83 -4.33
C VAL A 170 3.36 -6.61 -5.21
N ALA A 171 2.90 -7.71 -5.86
CA ALA A 171 3.74 -8.50 -6.76
C ALA A 171 4.27 -7.65 -7.92
N LYS A 172 3.38 -6.90 -8.60
CA LYS A 172 3.75 -5.99 -9.69
C LYS A 172 4.76 -4.92 -9.24
N ALA A 173 4.49 -4.28 -8.10
CA ALA A 173 5.37 -3.26 -7.53
C ALA A 173 6.75 -3.83 -7.17
N ALA A 174 6.80 -5.05 -6.62
CA ALA A 174 8.05 -5.71 -6.25
C ALA A 174 8.91 -6.07 -7.47
N VAL A 175 8.30 -6.59 -8.55
CA VAL A 175 9.02 -6.89 -9.79
C VAL A 175 9.60 -5.61 -10.41
N LYS A 176 8.81 -4.54 -10.47
CA LYS A 176 9.27 -3.22 -10.96
C LYS A 176 10.40 -2.66 -10.09
N SER A 177 10.27 -2.75 -8.77
CA SER A 177 11.31 -2.29 -7.83
C SER A 177 12.57 -3.13 -7.90
N ALA A 178 12.46 -4.45 -8.11
CA ALA A 178 13.60 -5.33 -8.30
C ALA A 178 14.45 -4.92 -9.50
N GLN A 179 13.82 -4.67 -10.65
CA GLN A 179 14.48 -4.16 -11.85
C GLN A 179 15.22 -2.84 -11.58
N LYS A 180 14.57 -1.89 -10.91
CA LYS A 180 15.15 -0.59 -10.57
C LYS A 180 16.37 -0.70 -9.64
N ASN A 181 16.37 -1.64 -8.72
CA ASN A 181 17.43 -1.81 -7.72
C ASN A 181 18.49 -2.86 -8.10
N GLY A 182 18.40 -3.49 -9.27
CA GLY A 182 19.34 -4.53 -9.71
C GLY A 182 19.33 -5.78 -8.82
N VAL A 183 18.15 -6.16 -8.34
CA VAL A 183 17.90 -7.33 -7.50
C VAL A 183 16.87 -8.26 -8.14
N GLU A 184 16.72 -9.47 -7.63
CA GLU A 184 15.89 -10.52 -8.24
C GLU A 184 14.73 -10.91 -7.32
N VAL A 185 13.52 -11.01 -7.88
CA VAL A 185 12.39 -11.73 -7.26
C VAL A 185 12.44 -13.17 -7.76
N THR A 186 12.87 -14.11 -6.91
CA THR A 186 13.14 -15.50 -7.29
C THR A 186 11.91 -16.38 -7.27
N VAL A 187 10.92 -16.05 -6.43
CA VAL A 187 9.67 -16.81 -6.31
C VAL A 187 8.58 -15.92 -5.71
N ILE A 188 7.36 -16.12 -6.19
CA ILE A 188 6.15 -15.49 -5.64
C ILE A 188 5.17 -16.62 -5.31
N GLY A 189 4.78 -16.74 -4.04
CA GLY A 189 3.73 -17.63 -3.57
C GLY A 189 2.49 -16.83 -3.20
N PHE A 190 1.32 -17.32 -3.62
CA PHE A 190 0.04 -16.74 -3.24
C PHE A 190 -0.70 -17.66 -2.29
N TYR A 191 -1.27 -17.11 -1.23
CA TYR A 191 -2.08 -17.84 -0.26
C TYR A 191 -3.52 -17.32 -0.22
N ALA A 192 -4.48 -18.22 0.02
CA ALA A 192 -5.87 -17.80 0.21
C ALA A 192 -5.99 -16.92 1.46
N PRO A 193 -6.74 -15.79 1.42
CA PRO A 193 -6.86 -14.85 2.56
C PRO A 193 -7.32 -15.48 3.88
N SER A 194 -7.95 -16.65 3.82
CA SER A 194 -8.38 -17.45 4.98
C SER A 194 -7.30 -18.40 5.52
N THR A 195 -6.12 -18.45 4.90
CA THR A 195 -5.05 -19.39 5.28
C THR A 195 -4.50 -19.04 6.66
N SER A 196 -4.42 -20.03 7.54
CA SER A 196 -3.80 -19.92 8.87
C SER A 196 -2.49 -20.75 8.98
N ASP A 197 -2.29 -21.74 8.11
CA ASP A 197 -1.06 -22.53 8.04
C ASP A 197 -0.35 -22.29 6.69
N PHE A 198 0.82 -21.68 6.76
CA PHE A 198 1.66 -21.35 5.60
C PHE A 198 2.75 -22.42 5.32
N SER A 199 2.81 -23.50 6.11
CA SER A 199 3.88 -24.49 6.03
C SER A 199 3.99 -25.13 4.66
N GLY A 200 2.86 -25.44 4.01
CA GLY A 200 2.82 -26.07 2.68
C GLY A 200 3.45 -25.16 1.62
N ILE A 201 2.95 -23.93 1.52
CA ILE A 201 3.40 -22.97 0.52
C ILE A 201 4.88 -22.55 0.74
N ILE A 202 5.31 -22.40 2.00
CA ILE A 202 6.71 -22.09 2.31
C ILE A 202 7.63 -23.25 1.89
N LYS A 203 7.23 -24.50 2.12
CA LYS A 203 7.99 -25.67 1.66
C LYS A 203 8.12 -25.71 0.14
N GLU A 204 7.06 -25.39 -0.58
CA GLU A 204 7.05 -25.30 -2.04
C GLU A 204 7.96 -24.16 -2.52
N MET A 205 7.76 -22.93 -2.04
CA MET A 205 8.56 -21.75 -2.41
C MET A 205 10.06 -21.93 -2.16
N THR A 206 10.43 -22.73 -1.17
CA THR A 206 11.82 -22.96 -0.80
C THR A 206 12.40 -24.23 -1.38
N ASP A 207 11.68 -24.96 -2.23
CA ASP A 207 12.06 -26.26 -2.77
C ASP A 207 12.51 -27.23 -1.64
N TYR A 208 11.78 -27.21 -0.53
CA TYR A 208 12.14 -27.91 0.68
C TYR A 208 12.31 -29.42 0.45
N GLN A 209 11.40 -30.04 -0.31
CA GLN A 209 11.42 -31.49 -0.53
C GLN A 209 12.72 -31.94 -1.22
N THR A 210 13.12 -31.25 -2.30
CA THR A 210 14.34 -31.55 -3.03
C THR A 210 15.58 -31.31 -2.17
N ARG A 211 15.61 -30.19 -1.45
CA ARG A 211 16.74 -29.85 -0.57
C ARG A 211 16.87 -30.84 0.59
N HIS A 212 15.75 -31.20 1.22
CA HIS A 212 15.71 -32.15 2.31
C HIS A 212 16.15 -33.56 1.84
N ALA A 213 15.64 -34.02 0.69
CA ALA A 213 16.07 -35.31 0.13
C ALA A 213 17.58 -35.36 -0.18
N ARG A 214 18.12 -34.27 -0.79
CA ARG A 214 19.56 -34.14 -1.05
C ARG A 214 20.39 -34.16 0.24
N LEU A 215 19.94 -33.40 1.27
CA LEU A 215 20.61 -33.36 2.56
C LEU A 215 20.60 -34.74 3.25
N SER A 216 19.46 -35.43 3.25
CA SER A 216 19.34 -36.78 3.81
C SER A 216 20.23 -37.78 3.09
N SER A 217 20.29 -37.73 1.76
CA SER A 217 21.16 -38.56 0.98
C SER A 217 22.63 -38.28 1.28
N LEU A 218 23.03 -37.02 1.39
CA LEU A 218 24.39 -36.62 1.76
C LEU A 218 24.76 -37.13 3.18
N ARG A 219 23.85 -36.94 4.16
CA ARG A 219 24.05 -37.43 5.53
C ARG A 219 24.26 -38.95 5.54
N ASN A 220 23.41 -39.69 4.86
CA ASN A 220 23.51 -41.13 4.79
C ASN A 220 24.84 -41.58 4.14
N MET A 221 25.29 -40.89 3.10
CA MET A 221 26.57 -41.18 2.46
C MET A 221 27.75 -40.90 3.41
N LEU A 222 27.74 -39.72 4.08
CA LEU A 222 28.81 -39.36 5.03
C LEU A 222 28.83 -40.29 6.24
N GLN A 223 27.65 -40.69 6.74
CA GLN A 223 27.53 -41.65 7.85
C GLN A 223 28.20 -43.00 7.50
N ARG A 224 27.86 -43.56 6.33
CA ARG A 224 28.47 -44.81 5.87
C ARG A 224 29.98 -44.71 5.74
N LYS A 225 30.53 -43.59 5.27
CA LYS A 225 31.98 -43.37 5.18
C LYS A 225 32.63 -43.19 6.55
N ALA A 226 31.98 -42.50 7.46
CA ALA A 226 32.48 -42.32 8.84
C ALA A 226 32.48 -43.65 9.59
N ASP A 227 31.47 -44.48 9.42
CA ASP A 227 31.41 -45.84 10.00
C ASP A 227 32.50 -46.75 9.46
N ASN A 228 32.98 -46.51 8.23
CA ASN A 228 34.12 -47.18 7.63
C ASN A 228 35.48 -46.54 7.98
N GLY A 229 35.52 -45.63 8.97
CA GLY A 229 36.78 -45.07 9.49
C GLY A 229 37.23 -43.76 8.84
N ASP A 230 36.42 -43.13 7.95
CA ASP A 230 36.79 -41.86 7.34
C ASP A 230 36.56 -40.69 8.31
N GLY A 231 37.63 -40.23 8.94
CA GLY A 231 37.62 -39.11 9.87
C GLY A 231 37.20 -37.76 9.24
N THR A 232 37.38 -37.61 7.94
CA THR A 232 36.94 -36.39 7.21
C THR A 232 35.43 -36.32 7.11
N SER A 233 34.80 -37.47 6.82
CA SER A 233 33.32 -37.59 6.78
C SER A 233 32.70 -37.38 8.16
N LYS A 234 33.33 -37.82 9.24
CA LYS A 234 32.90 -37.57 10.62
C LYS A 234 32.85 -36.07 10.95
N LYS A 235 33.90 -35.33 10.63
CA LYS A 235 33.96 -33.87 10.80
C LYS A 235 32.93 -33.14 9.93
N ALA A 236 32.63 -33.63 8.73
CA ALA A 236 31.61 -33.07 7.86
C ALA A 236 30.20 -33.25 8.45
N LEU A 237 29.89 -34.40 9.05
CA LEU A 237 28.63 -34.66 9.75
C LEU A 237 28.43 -33.72 10.94
N GLU A 238 29.46 -33.52 11.77
CA GLU A 238 29.42 -32.59 12.90
C GLU A 238 29.09 -31.15 12.45
N ARG A 239 29.67 -30.70 11.32
CA ARG A 239 29.37 -29.36 10.73
C ARG A 239 27.96 -29.26 10.16
N LEU A 240 27.40 -30.36 9.66
CA LEU A 240 26.01 -30.36 9.18
C LEU A 240 24.97 -30.30 10.32
N SER A 241 25.29 -30.99 11.46
CA SER A 241 24.38 -30.96 12.62
C SER A 241 24.42 -29.64 13.40
N SER A 242 25.52 -28.87 13.33
CA SER A 242 25.64 -27.57 14.02
C SER A 242 24.96 -26.41 13.30
N LYS A 243 24.32 -26.64 12.14
CA LYS A 243 23.62 -25.61 11.34
C LYS A 243 22.10 -25.80 11.30
N GLU A 244 21.58 -26.74 12.04
CA GLU A 244 20.14 -26.90 12.32
C GLU A 244 19.72 -26.11 13.56
#